data_7ab0d6c7753ad6617117a5ca4a6dceb4
#
_entry.id   7ab0d6c7753ad6617117a5ca4a6dceb4
#
_cell.length_a   1.000
_cell.length_b   1.000
_cell.length_c   1.000
_cell.angle_alpha   90.00
_cell.angle_beta   90.00
_cell.angle_gamma   90.00
#
_symmetry.space_group_name_H-M   'P 1'
#
loop_
_entity.id
_entity.type
_entity.pdbx_description
1 polymer ?
#
loop_
_entity_poly.entity_id
_entity_poly.type
_entity_poly.pdbx_seq_one_letter_code
_entity_poly.pdbx_strand_id
1 'polypeptide(L)'
;LSLHDALPILMSGEYIINVLEPKTWDENGSPEDTDAPYTFRCSSRLSQHISFLKDFFGTYKNFTDSQIDTIEIMLGKLYEKWNIRDDTDFSKLTPTDYPILSDLYDLMEEEYRHYDAKKKELYTAELLQEICLGLHSMCKGAESKFFDGHTNITDSSFLTFGVKGLLQASRNVKDAMLFNILSYMSNELLTNGYTAASIDEFYLFLTNLTAVEYIRNFMKRVRKKESAVILASQNLEDFNIDGIREYTKPLFSIPTHAFLFNAGNIDARFYIDTLQLEKSEYNLIRYPQRGVCLYKCGNERY
;
A
#
# COMPACT_ATOMS: atom_id res chain seq x y z
N LEU A 1 -16.76 17.15 -13.07
CA LEU A 1 -15.62 17.46 -12.22
C LEU A 1 -14.62 18.28 -13.05
N SER A 2 -14.35 19.51 -12.62
CA SER A 2 -13.32 20.33 -13.25
C SER A 2 -11.95 19.89 -12.74
N LEU A 3 -10.93 19.85 -13.62
CA LEU A 3 -9.54 19.65 -13.21
C LEU A 3 -9.05 20.71 -12.19
N HIS A 4 -9.77 21.80 -12.05
CA HIS A 4 -9.51 22.84 -11.05
C HIS A 4 -9.90 22.43 -9.61
N ASP A 5 -10.73 21.38 -9.46
CA ASP A 5 -11.15 20.86 -8.15
C ASP A 5 -10.22 19.74 -7.65
N ALA A 6 -9.23 19.34 -8.45
CA ALA A 6 -8.24 18.34 -8.06
C ALA A 6 -7.22 18.96 -7.10
N LEU A 7 -7.02 18.34 -5.93
CA LEU A 7 -5.89 18.65 -5.06
C LEU A 7 -4.68 17.81 -5.51
N PRO A 8 -3.67 18.40 -6.19
CA PRO A 8 -2.47 17.67 -6.55
C PRO A 8 -1.59 17.52 -5.33
N ILE A 9 -1.52 16.30 -4.80
CA ILE A 9 -0.57 15.94 -3.75
C ILE A 9 0.74 15.57 -4.42
N LEU A 10 1.67 16.53 -4.42
CA LEU A 10 3.02 16.26 -4.89
C LEU A 10 3.82 15.65 -3.75
N MET A 11 4.39 14.47 -3.97
CA MET A 11 5.26 13.81 -2.99
C MET A 11 6.62 14.52 -2.92
N SER A 12 6.59 15.77 -2.47
CA SER A 12 7.74 16.67 -2.35
C SER A 12 8.17 16.94 -0.90
N GLY A 13 7.45 16.32 0.07
CA GLY A 13 7.62 16.57 1.51
C GLY A 13 6.70 17.67 2.07
N GLU A 14 5.83 18.26 1.24
CA GLU A 14 4.81 19.21 1.69
C GLU A 14 3.57 18.48 2.24
N TYR A 15 3.23 17.34 1.63
CA TYR A 15 2.12 16.49 2.05
C TYR A 15 2.65 15.19 2.65
N ILE A 16 2.14 14.82 3.81
CA ILE A 16 2.54 13.65 4.58
C ILE A 16 1.31 12.80 4.83
N ILE A 17 1.49 11.49 4.69
CA ILE A 17 0.59 10.46 5.18
C ILE A 17 1.29 9.81 6.36
N ASN A 18 0.83 10.06 7.58
CA ASN A 18 1.39 9.43 8.77
C ASN A 18 1.18 7.93 8.72
N VAL A 19 2.26 7.18 8.60
CA VAL A 19 2.21 5.72 8.53
C VAL A 19 1.78 5.12 9.86
N LEU A 20 2.02 5.80 11.00
CA LEU A 20 1.64 5.34 12.33
C LEU A 20 0.18 5.64 12.71
N GLU A 21 -0.56 6.34 11.85
CA GLU A 21 -2.00 6.56 12.01
C GLU A 21 -2.77 5.30 11.62
N PRO A 22 -3.44 4.60 12.58
CA PRO A 22 -4.17 3.36 12.30
C PRO A 22 -5.28 3.55 11.27
N LYS A 23 -5.17 2.86 10.15
CA LYS A 23 -6.19 2.89 9.09
C LYS A 23 -7.38 2.01 9.47
N THR A 24 -8.56 2.35 8.96
CA THR A 24 -9.80 1.59 9.20
C THR A 24 -9.85 0.43 8.22
N TRP A 25 -9.22 -0.65 8.57
CA TRP A 25 -9.39 -1.90 7.85
C TRP A 25 -10.73 -2.51 8.32
N ASP A 26 -11.78 -2.40 7.56
CA ASP A 26 -13.06 -3.08 7.69
C ASP A 26 -13.41 -3.58 9.11
N GLU A 27 -13.81 -2.68 10.02
CA GLU A 27 -14.26 -3.03 11.38
C GLU A 27 -15.47 -3.97 11.37
N ASN A 28 -16.19 -3.98 10.26
CA ASN A 28 -17.33 -4.84 10.00
C ASN A 28 -16.96 -5.89 8.95
N GLY A 29 -15.95 -6.72 9.21
CA GLY A 29 -15.92 -8.02 8.56
C GLY A 29 -17.30 -8.62 8.79
N SER A 30 -18.21 -8.46 7.80
CA SER A 30 -19.54 -9.03 7.86
C SER A 30 -19.39 -10.46 8.35
N PRO A 31 -20.22 -10.96 9.30
CA PRO A 31 -20.24 -12.38 9.68
C PRO A 31 -20.38 -13.31 8.47
N GLU A 32 -20.76 -12.75 7.31
CA GLU A 32 -20.89 -13.41 6.02
C GLU A 32 -19.58 -13.48 5.21
N ASP A 33 -18.48 -12.88 5.66
CA ASP A 33 -17.17 -13.00 4.99
C ASP A 33 -16.54 -14.35 5.37
N THR A 34 -17.10 -15.43 4.77
CA THR A 34 -16.69 -16.81 5.00
C THR A 34 -15.28 -17.10 4.49
N ASP A 35 -14.72 -16.23 3.63
CA ASP A 35 -13.42 -16.43 2.99
C ASP A 35 -12.24 -15.90 3.80
N ALA A 36 -12.47 -15.09 4.85
CA ALA A 36 -11.39 -14.64 5.72
C ALA A 36 -11.08 -15.69 6.79
N PRO A 37 -9.80 -16.02 7.06
CA PRO A 37 -9.42 -16.88 8.18
C PRO A 37 -10.03 -16.37 9.49
N TYR A 38 -10.49 -17.26 10.35
CA TYR A 38 -11.14 -16.94 11.63
C TYR A 38 -10.30 -15.99 12.50
N THR A 39 -8.98 -16.13 12.45
CA THR A 39 -8.01 -15.25 13.14
C THR A 39 -8.09 -13.78 12.71
N PHE A 40 -8.42 -13.51 11.44
CA PHE A 40 -8.58 -12.13 10.94
C PHE A 40 -9.91 -11.47 11.34
N ARG A 41 -10.93 -12.27 11.67
CA ARG A 41 -12.24 -11.76 12.11
C ARG A 41 -12.24 -11.22 13.54
N CYS A 42 -11.24 -11.63 14.33
CA CYS A 42 -11.12 -11.29 15.75
C CYS A 42 -9.96 -10.32 16.04
N SER A 43 -9.21 -9.87 15.02
CA SER A 43 -8.11 -8.93 15.24
C SER A 43 -8.64 -7.51 15.34
N SER A 44 -8.17 -6.77 16.35
CA SER A 44 -8.48 -5.36 16.51
C SER A 44 -7.91 -4.53 15.35
N ARG A 45 -8.44 -3.31 15.18
CA ARG A 45 -7.90 -2.33 14.23
C ARG A 45 -6.41 -2.07 14.46
N LEU A 46 -6.01 -1.93 15.71
CA LEU A 46 -4.61 -1.68 16.07
C LEU A 46 -3.72 -2.88 15.71
N SER A 47 -4.15 -4.10 16.01
CA SER A 47 -3.40 -5.32 15.66
C SER A 47 -3.20 -5.47 14.15
N GLN A 48 -4.24 -5.18 13.35
CA GLN A 48 -4.15 -5.18 11.89
C GLN A 48 -3.18 -4.11 11.38
N HIS A 49 -3.22 -2.93 12.01
CA HIS A 49 -2.33 -1.84 11.64
C HIS A 49 -0.87 -2.14 12.00
N ILE A 50 -0.60 -2.75 13.14
CA ILE A 50 0.76 -3.20 13.51
C ILE A 50 1.28 -4.23 12.50
N SER A 51 0.43 -5.15 12.05
CA SER A 51 0.81 -6.10 11.00
C SER A 51 1.18 -5.37 9.69
N PHE A 52 0.42 -4.36 9.29
CA PHE A 52 0.75 -3.50 8.14
C PHE A 52 2.10 -2.79 8.35
N LEU A 53 2.37 -2.27 9.55
CA LEU A 53 3.63 -1.59 9.86
C LEU A 53 4.85 -2.52 9.77
N LYS A 54 4.70 -3.80 10.15
CA LYS A 54 5.77 -4.80 9.95
C LYS A 54 6.12 -4.92 8.46
N ASP A 55 5.12 -5.01 7.59
CA ASP A 55 5.32 -5.06 6.15
C ASP A 55 5.91 -3.75 5.59
N PHE A 56 5.47 -2.61 6.10
CA PHE A 56 5.98 -1.30 5.73
C PHE A 56 7.48 -1.15 6.05
N PHE A 57 7.89 -1.47 7.28
CA PHE A 57 9.30 -1.40 7.68
C PHE A 57 10.15 -2.43 6.93
N GLY A 58 9.63 -3.63 6.70
CA GLY A 58 10.26 -4.65 5.86
C GLY A 58 10.46 -4.19 4.40
N THR A 59 9.50 -3.44 3.86
CA THR A 59 9.60 -2.84 2.52
C THR A 59 10.64 -1.73 2.45
N TYR A 60 10.75 -0.90 3.50
CA TYR A 60 11.73 0.17 3.55
C TYR A 60 13.16 -0.34 3.73
N LYS A 61 13.36 -1.34 4.57
CA LYS A 61 14.67 -1.98 4.84
C LYS A 61 14.47 -3.48 4.92
N ASN A 62 15.48 -4.23 4.50
CA ASN A 62 15.52 -5.68 4.67
C ASN A 62 15.91 -6.00 6.13
N PHE A 63 15.05 -5.63 7.08
CA PHE A 63 15.23 -6.01 8.48
C PHE A 63 15.08 -7.53 8.64
N THR A 64 15.83 -8.08 9.60
CA THR A 64 15.66 -9.49 10.02
C THR A 64 14.35 -9.66 10.79
N ASP A 65 13.88 -10.89 10.91
CA ASP A 65 12.67 -11.20 11.69
C ASP A 65 12.78 -10.69 13.13
N SER A 66 13.95 -10.85 13.78
CA SER A 66 14.19 -10.35 15.13
C SER A 66 14.14 -8.82 15.23
N GLN A 67 14.57 -8.11 14.19
CA GLN A 67 14.47 -6.65 14.16
C GLN A 67 13.00 -6.20 13.94
N ILE A 68 12.26 -6.88 13.07
CA ILE A 68 10.83 -6.60 12.85
C ILE A 68 10.01 -6.90 14.12
N ASP A 69 10.27 -8.02 14.81
CA ASP A 69 9.59 -8.34 16.06
C ASP A 69 9.95 -7.36 17.18
N THR A 70 11.19 -6.84 17.21
CA THR A 70 11.58 -5.77 18.13
C THR A 70 10.84 -4.46 17.82
N ILE A 71 10.69 -4.12 16.53
CA ILE A 71 9.89 -2.95 16.11
C ILE A 71 8.43 -3.12 16.55
N GLU A 72 7.85 -4.32 16.43
CA GLU A 72 6.49 -4.61 16.91
C GLU A 72 6.35 -4.32 18.41
N ILE A 73 7.32 -4.77 19.23
CA ILE A 73 7.33 -4.48 20.68
C ILE A 73 7.39 -2.96 20.94
N MET A 74 8.23 -2.24 20.19
CA MET A 74 8.35 -0.79 20.33
C MET A 74 7.08 -0.06 19.91
N LEU A 75 6.41 -0.50 18.85
CA LEU A 75 5.11 0.02 18.42
C LEU A 75 4.05 -0.19 19.50
N GLY A 76 4.01 -1.36 20.13
CA GLY A 76 3.11 -1.62 21.25
C GLY A 76 3.33 -0.65 22.41
N LYS A 77 4.58 -0.46 22.83
CA LYS A 77 4.94 0.53 23.87
C LYS A 77 4.58 1.96 23.46
N LEU A 78 4.79 2.33 22.19
CA LEU A 78 4.48 3.65 21.67
C LEU A 78 2.99 3.93 21.74
N TYR A 79 2.16 3.04 21.20
CA TYR A 79 0.70 3.22 21.22
C TYR A 79 0.15 3.24 22.63
N GLU A 80 0.67 2.41 23.53
CA GLU A 80 0.29 2.48 24.95
C GLU A 80 0.62 3.83 25.60
N LYS A 81 1.80 4.40 25.31
CA LYS A 81 2.22 5.73 25.77
C LYS A 81 1.28 6.84 25.26
N TRP A 82 0.70 6.67 24.07
CA TRP A 82 -0.27 7.59 23.47
C TRP A 82 -1.74 7.26 23.83
N ASN A 83 -1.98 6.30 24.74
CA ASN A 83 -3.30 5.81 25.13
C ASN A 83 -4.14 5.26 23.95
N ILE A 84 -3.48 4.75 22.93
CA ILE A 84 -4.12 4.07 21.78
C ILE A 84 -4.09 2.57 22.06
N ARG A 85 -5.28 1.96 22.16
CA ARG A 85 -5.46 0.55 22.52
C ARG A 85 -6.45 -0.10 21.57
N ASP A 86 -6.65 -1.40 21.72
CA ASP A 86 -7.59 -2.17 20.90
C ASP A 86 -9.05 -1.69 21.01
N ASP A 87 -9.43 -1.11 22.14
CA ASP A 87 -10.75 -0.57 22.43
C ASP A 87 -10.88 0.95 22.17
N THR A 88 -9.87 1.56 21.59
CA THR A 88 -9.87 3.00 21.29
C THR A 88 -10.93 3.35 20.25
N ASP A 89 -11.74 4.37 20.54
CA ASP A 89 -12.69 4.95 19.59
C ASP A 89 -11.98 5.91 18.65
N PHE A 90 -11.50 5.39 17.55
CA PHE A 90 -10.74 6.13 16.54
C PHE A 90 -11.55 7.23 15.83
N SER A 91 -12.88 7.20 15.90
CA SER A 91 -13.71 8.23 15.28
C SER A 91 -13.61 9.60 15.94
N LYS A 92 -13.08 9.63 17.16
CA LYS A 92 -12.89 10.86 17.95
C LYS A 92 -11.49 11.45 17.84
N LEU A 93 -10.58 10.74 17.19
CA LEU A 93 -9.18 11.16 17.07
C LEU A 93 -8.97 11.98 15.81
N THR A 94 -8.09 12.95 15.92
CA THR A 94 -7.60 13.78 14.80
C THR A 94 -6.19 13.32 14.40
N PRO A 95 -5.67 13.71 13.23
CA PRO A 95 -4.31 13.32 12.83
C PRO A 95 -3.22 13.67 13.85
N THR A 96 -3.40 14.71 14.67
CA THR A 96 -2.44 15.12 15.69
C THR A 96 -2.50 14.30 16.98
N ASP A 97 -3.50 13.43 17.13
CA ASP A 97 -3.64 12.53 18.28
C ASP A 97 -2.86 11.22 18.09
N TYR A 98 -2.19 11.06 16.95
CA TYR A 98 -1.37 9.88 16.66
C TYR A 98 0.11 10.18 16.75
N PRO A 99 0.95 9.21 17.21
CA PRO A 99 2.40 9.35 17.16
C PRO A 99 2.90 9.48 15.72
N ILE A 100 4.06 10.08 15.57
CA ILE A 100 4.78 10.16 14.28
C ILE A 100 6.08 9.33 14.35
N LEU A 101 6.77 9.16 13.25
CA LEU A 101 7.96 8.31 13.20
C LEU A 101 9.10 8.79 14.11
N SER A 102 9.24 10.10 14.30
CA SER A 102 10.20 10.64 15.25
C SER A 102 9.88 10.25 16.71
N ASP A 103 8.60 10.10 17.06
CA ASP A 103 8.23 9.62 18.42
C ASP A 103 8.63 8.16 18.62
N LEU A 104 8.45 7.31 17.58
CA LEU A 104 8.92 5.92 17.60
C LEU A 104 10.44 5.87 17.75
N TYR A 105 11.15 6.69 16.97
CA TYR A 105 12.60 6.75 17.01
C TYR A 105 13.11 7.18 18.38
N ASP A 106 12.53 8.24 18.95
CA ASP A 106 12.91 8.77 20.26
C ASP A 106 12.65 7.74 21.38
N LEU A 107 11.55 7.00 21.29
CA LEU A 107 11.27 5.90 22.23
C LEU A 107 12.34 4.80 22.12
N MET A 108 12.71 4.37 20.92
CA MET A 108 13.75 3.34 20.74
C MET A 108 15.13 3.82 21.22
N GLU A 109 15.45 5.08 20.99
CA GLU A 109 16.70 5.70 21.47
C GLU A 109 16.73 5.80 23.01
N GLU A 110 15.59 6.13 23.62
CA GLU A 110 15.43 6.13 25.09
C GLU A 110 15.61 4.72 25.67
N GLU A 111 14.95 3.72 25.10
CA GLU A 111 15.09 2.31 25.49
C GLU A 111 16.53 1.82 25.31
N TYR A 112 17.21 2.20 24.23
CA TYR A 112 18.61 1.86 24.00
C TYR A 112 19.54 2.48 25.06
N ARG A 113 19.37 3.77 25.38
CA ARG A 113 20.21 4.49 26.35
C ARG A 113 20.02 3.96 27.78
N HIS A 114 18.82 3.50 28.12
CA HIS A 114 18.47 3.00 29.47
C HIS A 114 18.39 1.47 29.54
N TYR A 115 18.90 0.79 28.50
CA TYR A 115 18.87 -0.67 28.46
C TYR A 115 19.57 -1.29 29.65
N ASP A 116 18.85 -2.18 30.34
CA ASP A 116 19.38 -2.93 31.48
C ASP A 116 19.30 -4.44 31.21
N ALA A 117 20.43 -5.05 30.90
CA ALA A 117 20.54 -6.48 30.64
C ALA A 117 20.02 -7.38 31.81
N LYS A 118 19.91 -6.85 33.03
CA LYS A 118 19.36 -7.59 34.16
C LYS A 118 17.85 -7.76 34.11
N LYS A 119 17.14 -6.88 33.39
CA LYS A 119 15.68 -6.96 33.24
C LYS A 119 15.23 -8.06 32.31
N LYS A 120 16.15 -8.67 31.52
CA LYS A 120 15.88 -9.77 30.58
C LYS A 120 14.74 -9.43 29.61
N GLU A 121 14.81 -8.25 28.99
CA GLU A 121 13.88 -7.86 27.92
C GLU A 121 13.95 -8.87 26.76
N LEU A 122 12.89 -8.95 25.93
CA LEU A 122 12.84 -9.83 24.77
C LEU A 122 13.76 -9.37 23.64
N TYR A 123 14.28 -8.16 23.68
CA TYR A 123 15.21 -7.57 22.71
C TYR A 123 16.53 -7.22 23.39
N THR A 124 17.56 -6.96 22.59
CA THR A 124 18.89 -6.58 23.09
C THR A 124 19.22 -5.13 22.72
N ALA A 125 20.22 -4.55 23.38
CA ALA A 125 20.70 -3.22 23.07
C ALA A 125 21.24 -3.13 21.63
N GLU A 126 21.90 -4.20 21.17
CA GLU A 126 22.44 -4.28 19.81
C GLU A 126 21.34 -4.23 18.76
N LEU A 127 20.22 -4.97 18.95
CA LEU A 127 19.05 -4.93 18.04
C LEU A 127 18.45 -3.52 18.00
N LEU A 128 18.28 -2.85 19.14
CA LEU A 128 17.79 -1.48 19.18
C LEU A 128 18.71 -0.52 18.41
N GLN A 129 20.02 -0.65 18.61
CA GLN A 129 21.01 0.17 17.92
C GLN A 129 20.97 -0.02 16.40
N GLU A 130 20.87 -1.27 15.93
CA GLU A 130 20.78 -1.59 14.52
C GLU A 130 19.48 -1.05 13.88
N ILE A 131 18.36 -1.16 14.60
CA ILE A 131 17.08 -0.63 14.15
C ILE A 131 17.13 0.91 14.10
N CYS A 132 17.63 1.58 15.14
CA CYS A 132 17.81 3.03 15.15
C CYS A 132 18.69 3.49 13.99
N LEU A 133 19.82 2.81 13.74
CA LEU A 133 20.68 3.11 12.59
C LEU A 133 19.93 2.93 11.26
N GLY A 134 19.14 1.86 11.13
CA GLY A 134 18.37 1.57 9.93
C GLY A 134 17.25 2.59 9.64
N LEU A 135 16.60 3.10 10.68
CA LEU A 135 15.48 4.04 10.59
C LEU A 135 15.90 5.51 10.68
N HIS A 136 17.16 5.82 11.00
CA HIS A 136 17.61 7.18 11.21
C HIS A 136 17.27 8.11 10.04
N SER A 137 17.50 7.68 8.79
CA SER A 137 17.24 8.51 7.62
C SER A 137 15.75 8.84 7.46
N MET A 138 14.88 7.87 7.71
CA MET A 138 13.43 8.01 7.62
C MET A 138 12.86 8.90 8.74
N CYS A 139 13.37 8.79 9.95
CA CYS A 139 12.79 9.45 11.13
C CYS A 139 13.41 10.82 11.45
N LYS A 140 14.73 10.97 11.29
CA LYS A 140 15.48 12.17 11.70
C LYS A 140 16.39 12.72 10.59
N GLY A 141 16.67 11.93 9.56
CA GLY A 141 17.64 12.27 8.50
C GLY A 141 17.01 12.89 7.26
N ALA A 142 17.68 12.71 6.12
CA ALA A 142 17.32 13.36 4.86
C ALA A 142 15.95 12.93 4.29
N GLU A 143 15.48 11.75 4.65
CA GLU A 143 14.23 11.18 4.16
C GLU A 143 13.03 11.52 5.07
N SER A 144 13.27 12.07 6.28
CA SER A 144 12.21 12.38 7.25
C SER A 144 11.12 13.29 6.67
N LYS A 145 11.47 14.23 5.80
CA LYS A 145 10.52 15.10 5.11
C LYS A 145 9.43 14.40 4.32
N PHE A 146 9.62 13.10 3.99
CA PHE A 146 8.64 12.30 3.26
C PHE A 146 7.76 11.46 4.16
N PHE A 147 8.22 11.16 5.38
CA PHE A 147 7.61 10.16 6.25
C PHE A 147 7.22 10.67 7.63
N ASP A 148 8.01 11.64 8.18
CA ASP A 148 7.86 12.08 9.56
C ASP A 148 6.95 13.29 9.67
N GLY A 149 5.77 13.10 10.22
CA GLY A 149 4.77 14.13 10.43
C GLY A 149 3.34 13.58 10.47
N HIS A 150 2.42 14.39 10.94
CA HIS A 150 0.99 14.06 10.95
C HIS A 150 0.40 14.13 9.54
N THR A 151 -0.62 13.32 9.29
CA THR A 151 -1.38 13.38 8.03
C THR A 151 -1.94 14.78 7.85
N ASN A 152 -1.57 15.43 6.74
CA ASN A 152 -1.97 16.80 6.41
C ASN A 152 -2.67 16.90 5.05
N ILE A 153 -3.15 15.77 4.53
CA ILE A 153 -3.98 15.74 3.32
C ILE A 153 -5.34 16.31 3.70
N THR A 154 -5.73 17.39 3.04
CA THR A 154 -7.06 18.00 3.24
C THR A 154 -8.14 17.13 2.60
N ASP A 155 -9.30 17.11 3.26
CA ASP A 155 -10.48 16.41 2.74
C ASP A 155 -10.90 17.03 1.40
N SER A 156 -10.86 16.23 0.34
CA SER A 156 -11.19 16.63 -1.03
C SER A 156 -11.87 15.48 -1.77
N SER A 157 -12.90 15.81 -2.52
CA SER A 157 -13.60 14.83 -3.36
C SER A 157 -12.76 14.30 -4.53
N PHE A 158 -11.64 14.95 -4.84
CA PHE A 158 -10.72 14.53 -5.91
C PHE A 158 -9.27 14.78 -5.51
N LEU A 159 -8.55 13.69 -5.22
CA LEU A 159 -7.14 13.71 -4.86
C LEU A 159 -6.30 13.13 -6.00
N THR A 160 -5.15 13.73 -6.27
CA THR A 160 -4.18 13.22 -7.25
C THR A 160 -2.80 13.13 -6.62
N PHE A 161 -2.24 11.92 -6.55
CA PHE A 161 -0.88 11.67 -6.05
C PHE A 161 0.13 11.76 -7.18
N GLY A 162 0.97 12.79 -7.19
CA GLY A 162 2.05 12.96 -8.17
C GLY A 162 3.30 12.18 -7.76
N VAL A 163 3.46 10.96 -8.28
CA VAL A 163 4.57 10.05 -7.92
C VAL A 163 5.83 10.22 -8.76
N LYS A 164 5.83 11.14 -9.74
CA LYS A 164 6.97 11.35 -10.65
C LYS A 164 8.29 11.64 -9.91
N GLY A 165 8.23 12.41 -8.83
CA GLY A 165 9.39 12.72 -8.00
C GLY A 165 10.00 11.51 -7.30
N LEU A 166 9.19 10.48 -7.01
CA LEU A 166 9.64 9.24 -6.37
C LEU A 166 10.51 8.39 -7.29
N LEU A 167 10.40 8.54 -8.60
CA LEU A 167 11.23 7.79 -9.56
C LEU A 167 12.72 8.12 -9.44
N GLN A 168 13.07 9.27 -8.85
CA GLN A 168 14.44 9.70 -8.59
C GLN A 168 14.93 9.36 -7.18
N ALA A 169 14.03 8.91 -6.30
CA ALA A 169 14.37 8.47 -4.95
C ALA A 169 15.07 7.10 -4.96
N SER A 170 15.72 6.75 -3.86
CA SER A 170 16.23 5.39 -3.68
C SER A 170 15.08 4.38 -3.78
N ARG A 171 15.38 3.15 -4.23
CA ARG A 171 14.36 2.10 -4.38
C ARG A 171 13.54 1.93 -3.10
N ASN A 172 14.20 1.86 -1.96
CA ASN A 172 13.57 1.62 -0.67
C ASN A 172 12.58 2.73 -0.29
N VAL A 173 12.97 4.00 -0.48
CA VAL A 173 12.08 5.16 -0.25
C VAL A 173 10.88 5.11 -1.18
N LYS A 174 11.13 4.88 -2.48
CA LYS A 174 10.06 4.76 -3.47
C LYS A 174 9.06 3.66 -3.07
N ASP A 175 9.55 2.46 -2.80
CA ASP A 175 8.69 1.31 -2.50
C ASP A 175 7.89 1.53 -1.20
N ALA A 176 8.51 2.09 -0.15
CA ALA A 176 7.82 2.42 1.10
C ALA A 176 6.76 3.52 0.91
N MET A 177 7.06 4.57 0.16
CA MET A 177 6.08 5.63 -0.11
C MET A 177 4.91 5.14 -0.96
N LEU A 178 5.17 4.36 -2.01
CA LEU A 178 4.12 3.75 -2.83
C LEU A 178 3.22 2.84 -1.98
N PHE A 179 3.81 2.07 -1.07
CA PHE A 179 3.07 1.20 -0.16
C PHE A 179 2.20 2.00 0.83
N ASN A 180 2.71 3.11 1.35
CA ASN A 180 1.94 4.01 2.22
C ASN A 180 0.76 4.67 1.47
N ILE A 181 0.98 5.12 0.22
CA ILE A 181 -0.10 5.66 -0.65
C ILE A 181 -1.16 4.59 -0.91
N LEU A 182 -0.76 3.36 -1.21
CA LEU A 182 -1.70 2.24 -1.40
C LEU A 182 -2.52 1.97 -0.15
N SER A 183 -1.90 2.03 1.03
CA SER A 183 -2.59 1.90 2.31
C SER A 183 -3.65 2.98 2.49
N TYR A 184 -3.32 4.23 2.22
CA TYR A 184 -4.24 5.35 2.28
C TYR A 184 -5.41 5.17 1.30
N MET A 185 -5.11 4.88 0.03
CA MET A 185 -6.14 4.64 -1.00
C MET A 185 -7.07 3.47 -0.64
N SER A 186 -6.50 2.38 -0.15
CA SER A 186 -7.27 1.21 0.28
C SER A 186 -8.22 1.56 1.43
N ASN A 187 -7.74 2.35 2.40
CA ASN A 187 -8.58 2.84 3.48
C ASN A 187 -9.79 3.62 2.94
N GLU A 188 -9.56 4.60 2.06
CA GLU A 188 -10.62 5.40 1.46
C GLU A 188 -11.66 4.54 0.68
N LEU A 189 -11.16 3.62 -0.14
CA LEU A 189 -11.99 2.71 -0.93
C LEU A 189 -12.86 1.79 -0.08
N LEU A 190 -12.33 1.32 1.06
CA LEU A 190 -12.99 0.31 1.90
C LEU A 190 -13.85 0.91 3.01
N THR A 191 -13.61 2.15 3.42
CA THR A 191 -14.36 2.80 4.51
C THR A 191 -15.43 3.74 4.01
N ASN A 192 -15.11 4.63 3.07
CA ASN A 192 -16.06 5.65 2.60
C ASN A 192 -17.11 5.10 1.63
N GLY A 193 -16.79 4.03 0.89
CA GLY A 193 -17.66 3.54 -0.18
C GLY A 193 -17.80 4.55 -1.33
N TYR A 194 -18.46 4.17 -2.42
CA TYR A 194 -18.71 5.02 -3.61
C TYR A 194 -17.48 5.79 -4.10
N THR A 195 -16.29 5.24 -3.85
CA THR A 195 -14.99 5.85 -4.16
C THR A 195 -14.36 5.16 -5.36
N ALA A 196 -13.74 5.92 -6.24
CA ALA A 196 -12.99 5.38 -7.37
C ALA A 196 -11.51 5.77 -7.25
N ALA A 197 -10.62 4.79 -7.38
CA ALA A 197 -9.19 5.01 -7.46
C ALA A 197 -8.66 4.61 -8.83
N SER A 198 -7.87 5.48 -9.45
CA SER A 198 -7.16 5.20 -10.70
C SER A 198 -5.66 5.20 -10.47
N ILE A 199 -4.99 4.13 -10.88
CA ILE A 199 -3.54 3.97 -10.80
C ILE A 199 -3.00 3.87 -12.21
N ASP A 200 -2.36 4.95 -12.67
CA ASP A 200 -1.60 4.96 -13.91
C ASP A 200 -0.18 4.45 -13.66
N GLU A 201 0.48 3.94 -14.69
CA GLU A 201 1.81 3.31 -14.60
C GLU A 201 1.88 2.24 -13.50
N PHE A 202 0.85 1.39 -13.48
CA PHE A 202 0.66 0.39 -12.42
C PHE A 202 1.86 -0.54 -12.23
N TYR A 203 2.69 -0.75 -13.26
CA TYR A 203 3.91 -1.55 -13.19
C TYR A 203 4.87 -1.10 -12.09
N LEU A 204 4.82 0.17 -11.66
CA LEU A 204 5.66 0.68 -10.56
C LEU A 204 5.44 -0.06 -9.24
N PHE A 205 4.28 -0.65 -9.05
CA PHE A 205 3.92 -1.42 -7.84
C PHE A 205 4.31 -2.90 -7.95
N LEU A 206 4.64 -3.39 -9.14
CA LEU A 206 4.96 -4.81 -9.36
C LEU A 206 6.37 -5.19 -8.90
N THR A 207 7.17 -4.23 -8.46
CA THR A 207 8.53 -4.48 -7.95
C THR A 207 8.57 -5.07 -6.53
N ASN A 208 7.43 -5.03 -5.83
CA ASN A 208 7.29 -5.48 -4.44
C ASN A 208 6.12 -6.46 -4.31
N LEU A 209 6.41 -7.69 -3.89
CA LEU A 209 5.41 -8.75 -3.72
C LEU A 209 4.30 -8.35 -2.73
N THR A 210 4.67 -7.75 -1.60
CA THR A 210 3.72 -7.29 -0.58
C THR A 210 2.73 -6.29 -1.16
N ALA A 211 3.19 -5.33 -1.98
CA ALA A 211 2.31 -4.37 -2.67
C ALA A 211 1.35 -5.07 -3.64
N VAL A 212 1.82 -6.08 -4.40
CA VAL A 212 0.99 -6.86 -5.33
C VAL A 212 -0.10 -7.62 -4.57
N GLU A 213 0.25 -8.30 -3.47
CA GLU A 213 -0.71 -9.02 -2.64
C GLU A 213 -1.74 -8.08 -2.01
N TYR A 214 -1.29 -6.92 -1.57
CA TYR A 214 -2.12 -5.88 -1.00
C TYR A 214 -3.16 -5.38 -2.02
N ILE A 215 -2.72 -5.04 -3.22
CA ILE A 215 -3.60 -4.60 -4.32
C ILE A 215 -4.61 -5.70 -4.67
N ARG A 216 -4.16 -6.94 -4.80
CA ARG A 216 -5.04 -8.07 -5.08
C ARG A 216 -6.12 -8.24 -4.02
N ASN A 217 -5.78 -8.04 -2.75
CA ASN A 217 -6.70 -8.18 -1.64
C ASN A 217 -7.76 -7.07 -1.64
N PHE A 218 -7.36 -5.80 -1.81
CA PHE A 218 -8.36 -4.74 -1.84
C PHE A 218 -9.22 -4.77 -3.12
N MET A 219 -8.68 -5.16 -4.29
CA MET A 219 -9.46 -5.33 -5.52
C MET A 219 -10.63 -6.32 -5.35
N LYS A 220 -10.43 -7.38 -4.59
CA LYS A 220 -11.51 -8.34 -4.29
C LYS A 220 -12.59 -7.75 -3.38
N ARG A 221 -12.23 -6.81 -2.53
CA ARG A 221 -13.10 -6.26 -1.47
C ARG A 221 -13.85 -4.99 -1.88
N VAL A 222 -13.27 -4.17 -2.77
CA VAL A 222 -13.83 -2.86 -3.15
C VAL A 222 -15.25 -2.94 -3.70
N ARG A 223 -15.59 -4.02 -4.41
CA ARG A 223 -16.95 -4.24 -4.94
C ARG A 223 -18.00 -4.30 -3.83
N LYS A 224 -17.68 -4.87 -2.67
CA LYS A 224 -18.61 -4.95 -1.53
C LYS A 224 -18.93 -3.57 -0.94
N LYS A 225 -18.08 -2.56 -1.22
CA LYS A 225 -18.23 -1.17 -0.77
C LYS A 225 -18.71 -0.23 -1.88
N GLU A 226 -19.18 -0.80 -3.02
CA GLU A 226 -19.59 -0.04 -4.20
C GLU A 226 -18.51 0.94 -4.70
N SER A 227 -17.26 0.58 -4.46
CA SER A 227 -16.07 1.32 -4.88
C SER A 227 -15.45 0.67 -6.12
N ALA A 228 -14.64 1.43 -6.86
CA ALA A 228 -14.02 1.00 -8.10
C ALA A 228 -12.51 1.22 -8.10
N VAL A 229 -11.79 0.31 -8.76
CA VAL A 229 -10.35 0.47 -9.03
C VAL A 229 -10.11 0.37 -10.53
N ILE A 230 -9.36 1.32 -11.06
CA ILE A 230 -8.92 1.37 -12.44
C ILE A 230 -7.40 1.27 -12.44
N LEU A 231 -6.86 0.23 -13.08
CA LEU A 231 -5.44 0.02 -13.23
C LEU A 231 -5.06 0.24 -14.69
N ALA A 232 -4.07 1.08 -14.95
CA ALA A 232 -3.53 1.31 -16.27
C ALA A 232 -2.05 0.95 -16.31
N SER A 233 -1.64 0.21 -17.34
CA SER A 233 -0.23 -0.16 -17.58
C SER A 233 0.04 -0.22 -19.07
N GLN A 234 1.26 0.11 -19.47
CA GLN A 234 1.65 0.16 -20.87
C GLN A 234 2.10 -1.20 -21.40
N ASN A 235 2.76 -2.02 -20.56
CA ASN A 235 3.38 -3.27 -20.96
C ASN A 235 2.83 -4.45 -20.17
N LEU A 236 2.35 -5.46 -20.88
CA LEU A 236 1.93 -6.72 -20.26
C LEU A 236 3.13 -7.53 -19.72
N GLU A 237 4.31 -7.36 -20.31
CA GLU A 237 5.54 -8.05 -19.89
C GLU A 237 5.99 -7.70 -18.47
N ASP A 238 5.65 -6.51 -17.98
CA ASP A 238 5.93 -6.09 -16.61
C ASP A 238 5.27 -6.99 -15.56
N PHE A 239 4.22 -7.71 -15.94
CA PHE A 239 3.52 -8.68 -15.09
C PHE A 239 4.13 -10.09 -15.13
N ASN A 240 5.09 -10.34 -16.05
CA ASN A 240 5.69 -11.65 -16.27
C ASN A 240 7.09 -11.76 -15.63
N ILE A 241 7.33 -11.09 -14.54
CA ILE A 241 8.60 -11.13 -13.81
C ILE A 241 8.68 -12.42 -12.99
N ASP A 242 9.82 -13.12 -13.07
CA ASP A 242 10.09 -14.30 -12.26
C ASP A 242 9.94 -13.99 -10.76
N GLY A 243 9.28 -14.89 -10.04
CA GLY A 243 8.98 -14.75 -8.62
C GLY A 243 7.69 -14.02 -8.30
N ILE A 244 7.13 -13.16 -9.18
CA ILE A 244 5.85 -12.47 -8.95
C ILE A 244 4.73 -12.89 -9.91
N ARG A 245 5.05 -13.60 -10.99
CA ARG A 245 4.10 -14.00 -12.03
C ARG A 245 2.83 -14.68 -11.50
N GLU A 246 2.97 -15.60 -10.56
CA GLU A 246 1.81 -16.31 -9.98
C GLU A 246 0.92 -15.39 -9.14
N TYR A 247 1.49 -14.32 -8.59
CA TYR A 247 0.75 -13.31 -7.81
C TYR A 247 0.08 -12.26 -8.69
N THR A 248 0.62 -12.01 -9.89
CA THR A 248 0.05 -11.03 -10.84
C THR A 248 -1.04 -11.62 -11.73
N LYS A 249 -1.03 -12.93 -12.00
CA LYS A 249 -2.09 -13.60 -12.79
C LYS A 249 -3.53 -13.25 -12.36
N PRO A 250 -3.86 -13.22 -11.05
CA PRO A 250 -5.20 -12.86 -10.61
C PRO A 250 -5.61 -11.44 -10.97
N LEU A 251 -4.65 -10.52 -11.17
CA LEU A 251 -4.94 -9.13 -11.55
C LEU A 251 -5.63 -9.04 -12.92
N PHE A 252 -5.48 -10.05 -13.79
CA PHE A 252 -6.17 -10.12 -15.09
C PHE A 252 -7.53 -10.80 -15.00
N SER A 253 -7.79 -11.60 -13.96
CA SER A 253 -9.06 -12.34 -13.80
C SER A 253 -10.05 -11.66 -12.84
N ILE A 254 -9.57 -10.80 -11.93
CA ILE A 254 -10.43 -10.08 -10.99
C ILE A 254 -11.25 -8.98 -11.66
N PRO A 255 -10.69 -8.14 -12.58
CA PRO A 255 -11.44 -7.07 -13.21
C PRO A 255 -12.59 -7.59 -14.07
N THR A 256 -13.79 -7.01 -13.92
CA THR A 256 -14.93 -7.29 -14.79
C THR A 256 -14.76 -6.60 -16.16
N HIS A 257 -14.09 -5.46 -16.19
CA HIS A 257 -13.89 -4.64 -17.37
C HIS A 257 -12.41 -4.56 -17.73
N ALA A 258 -12.08 -4.81 -19.00
CA ALA A 258 -10.73 -4.63 -19.53
C ALA A 258 -10.77 -3.94 -20.88
N PHE A 259 -9.98 -2.87 -21.01
CA PHE A 259 -9.78 -2.12 -22.26
C PHE A 259 -8.40 -2.46 -22.80
N LEU A 260 -8.34 -3.25 -23.87
CA LEU A 260 -7.12 -3.76 -24.46
C LEU A 260 -6.78 -2.97 -25.70
N PHE A 261 -5.75 -2.16 -25.61
CA PHE A 261 -5.21 -1.39 -26.74
C PHE A 261 -4.16 -2.20 -27.50
N ASN A 262 -3.44 -1.54 -28.41
CA ASN A 262 -2.40 -2.21 -29.18
C ASN A 262 -1.36 -2.90 -28.29
N ALA A 263 -1.06 -4.15 -28.61
CA ALA A 263 -0.12 -4.98 -27.85
C ALA A 263 1.38 -4.59 -28.04
N GLY A 264 1.68 -3.63 -28.93
CA GLY A 264 3.05 -3.28 -29.25
C GLY A 264 3.83 -4.44 -29.89
N ASN A 265 5.08 -4.60 -29.48
CA ASN A 265 5.99 -5.64 -29.98
C ASN A 265 6.02 -6.90 -29.08
N ILE A 266 5.03 -7.09 -28.22
CA ILE A 266 4.94 -8.24 -27.32
C ILE A 266 4.67 -9.52 -28.12
N ASP A 267 5.20 -10.65 -27.64
CA ASP A 267 4.90 -11.97 -28.23
C ASP A 267 3.39 -12.22 -28.24
N ALA A 268 2.87 -12.50 -29.44
CA ALA A 268 1.43 -12.66 -29.66
C ALA A 268 0.84 -13.82 -28.86
N ARG A 269 1.59 -14.90 -28.67
CA ARG A 269 1.12 -16.06 -27.89
C ARG A 269 1.00 -15.71 -26.42
N PHE A 270 2.04 -15.07 -25.88
CA PHE A 270 2.04 -14.62 -24.50
C PHE A 270 0.85 -13.68 -24.22
N TYR A 271 0.59 -12.71 -25.13
CA TYR A 271 -0.52 -11.77 -25.00
C TYR A 271 -1.89 -12.46 -25.05
N ILE A 272 -2.09 -13.37 -26.03
CA ILE A 272 -3.31 -14.15 -26.22
C ILE A 272 -3.58 -15.04 -25.01
N ASP A 273 -2.58 -15.79 -24.58
CA ASP A 273 -2.72 -16.75 -23.47
C ASP A 273 -2.96 -16.05 -22.13
N THR A 274 -2.25 -14.93 -21.87
CA THR A 274 -2.38 -14.19 -20.59
C THR A 274 -3.75 -13.52 -20.47
N LEU A 275 -4.25 -12.93 -21.55
CA LEU A 275 -5.52 -12.21 -21.54
C LEU A 275 -6.72 -13.07 -21.99
N GLN A 276 -6.47 -14.35 -22.30
CA GLN A 276 -7.50 -15.31 -22.74
C GLN A 276 -8.29 -14.77 -23.95
N LEU A 277 -7.56 -14.39 -25.01
CA LEU A 277 -8.14 -13.89 -26.26
C LEU A 277 -8.19 -14.98 -27.32
N GLU A 278 -9.12 -14.82 -28.25
CA GLU A 278 -9.07 -15.54 -29.51
C GLU A 278 -8.08 -14.84 -30.47
N LYS A 279 -7.54 -15.59 -31.43
CA LYS A 279 -6.64 -15.05 -32.44
C LYS A 279 -7.31 -13.97 -33.30
N SER A 280 -8.60 -14.09 -33.53
CA SER A 280 -9.44 -13.10 -34.21
C SER A 280 -9.50 -11.78 -33.45
N GLU A 281 -9.71 -11.84 -32.13
CA GLU A 281 -9.76 -10.69 -31.22
C GLU A 281 -8.39 -9.98 -31.14
N TYR A 282 -7.31 -10.74 -31.01
CA TYR A 282 -5.95 -10.17 -31.06
C TYR A 282 -5.67 -9.44 -32.37
N ASN A 283 -6.14 -9.96 -33.52
CA ASN A 283 -5.93 -9.32 -34.80
C ASN A 283 -6.60 -7.94 -34.91
N LEU A 284 -7.66 -7.66 -34.16
CA LEU A 284 -8.33 -6.35 -34.13
C LEU A 284 -7.44 -5.26 -33.52
N ILE A 285 -6.61 -5.62 -32.55
CA ILE A 285 -5.73 -4.71 -31.81
C ILE A 285 -4.24 -4.87 -32.15
N ARG A 286 -3.91 -5.75 -33.09
CA ARG A 286 -2.53 -6.02 -33.49
C ARG A 286 -1.80 -4.80 -34.02
N TYR A 287 -2.50 -3.96 -34.75
CA TYR A 287 -1.92 -2.75 -35.35
C TYR A 287 -2.33 -1.53 -34.55
N PRO A 288 -1.39 -0.58 -34.30
CA PRO A 288 -1.69 0.60 -33.52
C PRO A 288 -2.72 1.47 -34.25
N GLN A 289 -3.85 1.69 -33.59
CA GLN A 289 -4.86 2.63 -34.05
C GLN A 289 -5.30 3.48 -32.85
N ARG A 290 -5.11 4.79 -32.97
CA ARG A 290 -5.40 5.71 -31.86
C ARG A 290 -6.90 5.71 -31.52
N GLY A 291 -7.21 5.50 -30.23
CA GLY A 291 -8.59 5.52 -29.74
C GLY A 291 -9.38 4.25 -30.01
N VAL A 292 -8.76 3.20 -30.56
CA VAL A 292 -9.38 1.90 -30.77
C VAL A 292 -8.88 0.90 -29.74
N CYS A 293 -9.78 0.18 -29.10
CA CYS A 293 -9.47 -0.90 -28.15
C CYS A 293 -10.46 -2.06 -28.34
N LEU A 294 -10.06 -3.24 -27.88
CA LEU A 294 -10.97 -4.34 -27.63
C LEU A 294 -11.46 -4.21 -26.18
N TYR A 295 -12.76 -4.05 -26.02
CA TYR A 295 -13.37 -3.97 -24.69
C TYR A 295 -13.93 -5.32 -24.29
N LYS A 296 -13.50 -5.83 -23.12
CA LYS A 296 -14.02 -7.03 -22.49
C LYS A 296 -14.89 -6.66 -21.30
N CYS A 297 -16.09 -7.22 -21.22
CA CYS A 297 -16.95 -7.13 -20.05
C CYS A 297 -17.42 -8.54 -19.67
N GLY A 298 -16.76 -9.13 -18.69
CA GLY A 298 -16.96 -10.55 -18.39
C GLY A 298 -16.62 -11.43 -19.60
N ASN A 299 -17.63 -12.15 -20.10
CA ASN A 299 -17.50 -13.02 -21.29
C ASN A 299 -17.82 -12.28 -22.61
N GLU A 300 -18.34 -11.06 -22.56
CA GLU A 300 -18.71 -10.29 -23.73
C GLU A 300 -17.52 -9.50 -24.28
N ARG A 301 -17.55 -9.25 -25.60
CA ARG A 301 -16.52 -8.52 -26.36
C ARG A 301 -17.16 -7.45 -27.21
N TYR A 302 -16.54 -6.30 -27.26
CA TYR A 302 -16.99 -5.15 -28.04
C TYR A 302 -15.84 -4.47 -28.76
#